data_e471e9ce3fe711f5ca0db166f401d26f
#
_entry.id   e471e9ce3fe711f5ca0db166f401d26f
#
_cell.length_a   1.000
_cell.length_b   1.000
_cell.length_c   1.000
_cell.angle_alpha   90.00
_cell.angle_beta   90.00
_cell.angle_gamma   90.00
#
_symmetry.space_group_name_H-M   'P 1'
#
loop_
_entity.id
_entity.type
_entity.pdbx_description
1 polymer ?
#
loop_
_entity_poly.entity_id
_entity_poly.type
_entity_poly.pdbx_seq_one_letter_code
_entity_poly.pdbx_strand_id
1 'polypeptide(L)'
;MSGTDAGITRRTLVKSAAVLATAAPAPLLARSPKLPRVGRYAGLVEDGVLAFKGIRYGRAARFVRAVAEPWDGHALAADKFGPICPQRAMGEEPQSEDCLFLNVWTPEANPRAGRAVMVYFHGGAYTTGSVTDPLTHGAKLAADGDVVVVTVNHRLNALGYAWLKPFGARYADSGNLGQLDLILALQWVADHIAAFGGDPARIMVFGQSGGGAKIATLMAMPAAKGLFHSAATMSGQQVQASGPAHAWSRTLALMAALKLAPGDVDGLRTMPVERLMDGLDASDPIMSGGIYFGPVLDMTNLPRHPFWPDAAQQSLAIPMILGNVREETRAFLNPRGPKLQGLSWENIAARILPEIKIDLDPVWVVEQYRSHEPNWSPEQIYYAATTDGRSWPGQVIEADERAAAGASATWVYQFDRPSPVDPLRGAAHTDDIPYVFGTLAAPGSFSGVDQAARKLSAAMMRAFTGLAKTGRPGLPEWSAYRLPGRATMMFDDTVRVENDPRRWQRELWATAPYVQPGT
;
A
#
# COMPACT_ATOMS: atom_id res chain seq x y z
N MET A 1 -88.14 -41.74 -9.57
CA MET A 1 -89.00 -41.06 -8.60
C MET A 1 -88.54 -39.60 -8.61
N SER A 2 -89.23 -38.84 -9.40
CA SER A 2 -90.24 -37.84 -9.04
C SER A 2 -89.58 -36.66 -8.32
N GLY A 3 -89.70 -35.48 -8.64
CA GLY A 3 -90.57 -34.72 -9.49
C GLY A 3 -90.13 -33.27 -9.37
N THR A 4 -90.25 -32.51 -10.42
CA THR A 4 -91.17 -31.36 -10.57
C THR A 4 -90.93 -30.23 -9.58
N ASP A 5 -90.95 -28.97 -9.85
CA ASP A 5 -91.48 -28.17 -10.98
C ASP A 5 -91.27 -26.68 -10.66
N ALA A 6 -91.44 -25.85 -11.65
CA ALA A 6 -91.85 -24.45 -11.64
C ALA A 6 -90.80 -23.41 -11.11
N GLY A 7 -90.24 -22.51 -11.84
CA GLY A 7 -90.91 -21.54 -12.73
C GLY A 7 -91.51 -20.37 -12.01
N ILE A 8 -90.82 -19.19 -12.02
CA ILE A 8 -91.53 -17.88 -12.09
C ILE A 8 -90.48 -16.80 -12.49
N THR A 9 -90.76 -16.18 -13.60
CA THR A 9 -90.22 -14.92 -14.10
C THR A 9 -90.60 -13.75 -13.24
N ARG A 10 -89.68 -12.81 -13.04
CA ARG A 10 -90.06 -11.39 -12.84
C ARG A 10 -88.97 -10.43 -13.35
N ARG A 11 -89.50 -9.60 -14.17
CA ARG A 11 -88.92 -8.42 -14.81
C ARG A 11 -88.29 -7.41 -13.88
N THR A 12 -87.21 -6.74 -14.36
CA THR A 12 -86.97 -5.30 -14.40
C THR A 12 -86.68 -4.58 -13.10
N LEU A 13 -85.48 -4.08 -13.00
CA LEU A 13 -85.27 -2.64 -12.77
C LEU A 13 -83.78 -2.30 -13.03
N VAL A 14 -83.60 -1.60 -14.15
CA VAL A 14 -82.33 -0.94 -14.46
C VAL A 14 -82.18 0.24 -13.48
N LYS A 15 -81.20 0.18 -12.60
CA LYS A 15 -80.68 1.37 -11.94
C LYS A 15 -79.26 1.62 -12.40
N SER A 16 -79.08 2.65 -13.20
CA SER A 16 -77.82 3.16 -13.64
C SER A 16 -77.03 3.66 -12.41
N ALA A 17 -76.01 2.93 -12.00
CA ALA A 17 -75.01 3.43 -11.06
C ALA A 17 -73.81 3.95 -11.88
N ALA A 18 -73.63 5.27 -11.89
CA ALA A 18 -72.49 5.90 -12.46
C ALA A 18 -71.24 5.48 -11.61
N VAL A 19 -70.37 4.64 -12.19
CA VAL A 19 -69.08 4.33 -11.62
C VAL A 19 -68.16 5.52 -11.86
N LEU A 20 -67.92 6.33 -10.85
CA LEU A 20 -66.77 7.24 -10.79
C LEU A 20 -65.52 6.38 -10.79
N ALA A 21 -64.83 6.28 -11.92
CA ALA A 21 -63.49 5.76 -12.01
C ALA A 21 -62.56 6.77 -11.35
N THR A 22 -62.18 6.54 -10.09
CA THR A 22 -61.05 7.22 -9.48
C THR A 22 -59.80 6.73 -10.19
N ALA A 23 -59.19 7.58 -11.03
CA ALA A 23 -57.89 7.33 -11.62
C ALA A 23 -56.87 7.22 -10.46
N ALA A 24 -56.38 6.01 -10.24
CA ALA A 24 -55.23 5.80 -9.37
C ALA A 24 -54.04 6.64 -9.92
N PRO A 25 -53.30 7.38 -9.10
CA PRO A 25 -52.11 8.09 -9.58
C PRO A 25 -51.15 7.05 -10.16
N ALA A 26 -50.71 7.27 -11.40
CA ALA A 26 -49.64 6.48 -12.00
C ALA A 26 -48.42 6.48 -11.07
N PRO A 27 -47.78 5.31 -10.84
CA PRO A 27 -46.56 5.31 -10.05
C PRO A 27 -45.59 6.27 -10.69
N LEU A 28 -45.15 7.27 -9.93
CA LEU A 28 -43.96 8.07 -10.28
C LEU A 28 -42.83 7.07 -10.50
N LEU A 29 -42.48 6.83 -11.76
CA LEU A 29 -41.23 6.15 -12.10
C LEU A 29 -40.13 6.94 -11.43
N ALA A 30 -39.61 6.41 -10.33
CA ALA A 30 -38.43 6.95 -9.65
C ALA A 30 -37.35 7.10 -10.72
N ARG A 31 -37.00 8.33 -11.06
CA ARG A 31 -35.86 8.58 -11.96
C ARG A 31 -34.70 7.87 -11.34
N SER A 32 -34.10 6.90 -12.02
CA SER A 32 -32.84 6.27 -11.63
C SER A 32 -31.88 7.39 -11.26
N PRO A 33 -31.27 7.36 -10.07
CA PRO A 33 -30.35 8.41 -9.66
C PRO A 33 -29.29 8.57 -10.75
N LYS A 34 -29.09 9.79 -11.23
CA LYS A 34 -28.05 10.07 -12.22
C LYS A 34 -26.72 9.71 -11.57
N LEU A 35 -26.01 8.75 -12.16
CA LEU A 35 -24.65 8.40 -11.74
C LEU A 35 -23.76 9.65 -11.75
N PRO A 36 -22.91 9.86 -10.73
CA PRO A 36 -21.96 10.97 -10.72
C PRO A 36 -21.03 10.86 -11.92
N ARG A 37 -20.74 11.99 -12.56
CA ARG A 37 -19.86 12.05 -13.73
C ARG A 37 -18.74 13.05 -13.55
N VAL A 38 -17.53 12.65 -13.93
CA VAL A 38 -16.37 13.52 -14.06
C VAL A 38 -15.74 13.27 -15.43
N GLY A 39 -15.77 14.27 -16.28
CA GLY A 39 -15.35 14.11 -17.67
C GLY A 39 -16.07 12.92 -18.33
N ARG A 40 -15.30 11.95 -18.78
CA ARG A 40 -15.81 10.70 -19.40
C ARG A 40 -16.24 9.62 -18.40
N TYR A 41 -15.89 9.73 -17.13
CA TYR A 41 -16.12 8.67 -16.15
C TYR A 41 -17.47 8.81 -15.46
N ALA A 42 -18.24 7.72 -15.42
CA ALA A 42 -19.45 7.56 -14.63
C ALA A 42 -19.13 6.67 -13.43
N GLY A 43 -19.17 7.24 -12.23
CA GLY A 43 -18.84 6.59 -10.97
C GLY A 43 -20.04 6.17 -10.14
N LEU A 44 -19.81 5.95 -8.86
CA LEU A 44 -20.78 5.53 -7.84
C LEU A 44 -20.83 6.55 -6.70
N VAL A 45 -21.76 6.34 -5.77
CA VAL A 45 -21.74 6.93 -4.44
C VAL A 45 -21.50 5.80 -3.45
N GLU A 46 -20.45 5.90 -2.64
CA GLU A 46 -20.08 4.93 -1.60
C GLU A 46 -19.81 5.68 -0.30
N ASP A 47 -20.43 5.25 0.79
CA ASP A 47 -20.25 5.85 2.14
C ASP A 47 -20.37 7.39 2.15
N GLY A 48 -21.25 7.93 1.30
CA GLY A 48 -21.53 9.37 1.21
C GLY A 48 -20.55 10.16 0.35
N VAL A 49 -19.56 9.54 -0.28
CA VAL A 49 -18.62 10.17 -1.21
C VAL A 49 -18.78 9.63 -2.63
N LEU A 50 -18.24 10.36 -3.60
CA LEU A 50 -18.19 9.91 -4.99
C LEU A 50 -17.00 8.97 -5.17
N ALA A 51 -17.22 7.81 -5.78
CA ALA A 51 -16.21 6.81 -6.07
C ALA A 51 -16.12 6.55 -7.57
N PHE A 52 -14.90 6.59 -8.10
CA PHE A 52 -14.58 6.28 -9.49
C PHE A 52 -13.50 5.20 -9.49
N LYS A 53 -13.86 3.99 -9.88
CA LYS A 53 -12.98 2.82 -9.83
C LYS A 53 -12.62 2.30 -11.21
N GLY A 54 -11.42 1.72 -11.35
CA GLY A 54 -10.97 1.13 -12.59
C GLY A 54 -10.68 2.16 -13.69
N ILE A 55 -10.20 3.33 -13.32
CA ILE A 55 -9.72 4.33 -14.26
C ILE A 55 -8.37 3.88 -14.80
N ARG A 56 -8.28 3.62 -16.10
CA ARG A 56 -7.02 3.28 -16.75
C ARG A 56 -6.16 4.53 -16.89
N TYR A 57 -4.94 4.51 -16.37
CA TYR A 57 -3.98 5.60 -16.52
C TYR A 57 -2.90 5.32 -17.57
N GLY A 58 -2.70 4.05 -17.95
CA GLY A 58 -1.69 3.67 -18.91
C GLY A 58 -1.91 2.31 -19.55
N ARG A 59 -1.12 2.04 -20.60
CA ARG A 59 -1.02 0.76 -21.30
C ARG A 59 0.44 0.36 -21.43
N ALA A 60 0.74 -0.91 -21.27
CA ALA A 60 2.08 -1.44 -21.39
C ALA A 60 2.11 -2.75 -22.16
N ALA A 61 3.11 -2.94 -23.00
CA ALA A 61 3.52 -4.26 -23.41
C ALA A 61 4.43 -4.88 -22.34
N ARG A 62 4.51 -6.21 -22.30
CA ARG A 62 5.36 -6.94 -21.36
C ARG A 62 6.81 -6.47 -21.45
N PHE A 63 7.43 -6.15 -20.30
CA PHE A 63 8.81 -5.69 -20.12
C PHE A 63 9.18 -4.38 -20.84
N VAL A 64 8.19 -3.58 -21.22
CA VAL A 64 8.40 -2.27 -21.87
C VAL A 64 7.72 -1.17 -21.05
N ARG A 65 8.28 0.04 -21.11
CA ARG A 65 7.72 1.23 -20.47
C ARG A 65 6.25 1.44 -20.90
N ALA A 66 5.39 1.77 -19.94
CA ALA A 66 4.01 2.12 -20.20
C ALA A 66 3.89 3.47 -20.92
N VAL A 67 2.82 3.60 -21.70
CA VAL A 67 2.39 4.87 -22.30
C VAL A 67 1.07 5.32 -21.66
N ALA A 68 0.86 6.63 -21.59
CA ALA A 68 -0.36 7.21 -21.01
C ALA A 68 -1.61 6.74 -21.78
N GLU A 69 -2.68 6.49 -21.04
CA GLU A 69 -4.00 6.27 -21.65
C GLU A 69 -4.53 7.57 -22.24
N PRO A 70 -4.95 7.59 -23.50
CA PRO A 70 -5.50 8.78 -24.11
C PRO A 70 -6.78 9.27 -23.40
N TRP A 71 -6.89 10.57 -23.18
CA TRP A 71 -8.10 11.21 -22.69
C TRP A 71 -9.01 11.58 -23.88
N ASP A 72 -9.68 10.58 -24.47
CA ASP A 72 -10.40 10.72 -25.75
C ASP A 72 -11.85 11.18 -25.63
N GLY A 73 -12.36 11.39 -24.43
CA GLY A 73 -13.71 11.90 -24.18
C GLY A 73 -14.84 10.88 -24.28
N HIS A 74 -14.61 9.62 -24.69
CA HIS A 74 -15.66 8.60 -24.70
C HIS A 74 -16.10 8.25 -23.27
N ALA A 75 -17.43 8.09 -23.07
CA ALA A 75 -17.99 7.75 -21.76
C ALA A 75 -17.56 6.36 -21.32
N LEU A 76 -17.04 6.23 -20.10
CA LEU A 76 -16.61 4.99 -19.47
C LEU A 76 -17.30 4.79 -18.13
N ALA A 77 -17.71 3.56 -17.84
CA ALA A 77 -18.08 3.17 -16.49
C ALA A 77 -16.80 3.14 -15.61
N ALA A 78 -16.89 3.74 -14.44
CA ALA A 78 -15.85 3.75 -13.42
C ALA A 78 -16.46 3.27 -12.08
N ASP A 79 -17.11 2.11 -12.11
CA ASP A 79 -17.97 1.57 -11.07
C ASP A 79 -17.40 0.31 -10.40
N LYS A 80 -16.28 -0.23 -10.90
CA LYS A 80 -15.62 -1.42 -10.36
C LYS A 80 -14.11 -1.33 -10.52
N PHE A 81 -13.39 -2.02 -9.65
CA PHE A 81 -11.94 -2.13 -9.75
C PHE A 81 -11.51 -2.74 -11.09
N GLY A 82 -10.41 -2.25 -11.64
CA GLY A 82 -9.74 -2.90 -12.77
C GLY A 82 -8.97 -4.15 -12.33
N PRO A 83 -8.54 -4.99 -13.30
CA PRO A 83 -7.70 -6.15 -13.00
C PRO A 83 -6.42 -5.78 -12.24
N ILE A 84 -5.96 -6.70 -11.41
CA ILE A 84 -4.68 -6.58 -10.69
C ILE A 84 -3.53 -7.16 -11.52
N CYS A 85 -2.30 -6.78 -11.19
CA CYS A 85 -1.11 -7.36 -11.83
C CYS A 85 -1.02 -8.86 -11.54
N PRO A 86 -0.67 -9.70 -12.52
CA PRO A 86 -0.45 -11.13 -12.32
C PRO A 86 0.55 -11.39 -11.21
N GLN A 87 0.16 -12.25 -10.27
CA GLN A 87 0.91 -12.57 -9.06
C GLN A 87 0.46 -13.91 -8.48
N ARG A 88 1.27 -14.50 -7.58
CA ARG A 88 0.89 -15.73 -6.89
C ARG A 88 0.10 -15.42 -5.62
N ALA A 89 -0.82 -16.32 -5.27
CA ALA A 89 -1.51 -16.35 -3.99
C ALA A 89 -2.31 -15.09 -3.61
N MET A 90 -3.05 -14.52 -4.56
CA MET A 90 -4.07 -13.51 -4.25
C MET A 90 -5.44 -14.06 -4.69
N GLY A 91 -6.38 -14.04 -3.81
CA GLY A 91 -7.80 -14.34 -3.93
C GLY A 91 -8.42 -14.61 -5.31
N GLU A 92 -9.68 -14.27 -5.46
CA GLU A 92 -10.42 -14.45 -6.71
C GLU A 92 -10.42 -13.20 -7.62
N GLU A 93 -9.59 -12.19 -7.32
CA GLU A 93 -9.54 -10.99 -8.14
C GLU A 93 -9.06 -11.29 -9.56
N PRO A 94 -9.71 -10.69 -10.58
CA PRO A 94 -9.26 -10.80 -11.95
C PRO A 94 -7.83 -10.29 -12.12
N GLN A 95 -6.94 -11.13 -12.64
CA GLN A 95 -5.55 -10.79 -12.92
C GLN A 95 -5.34 -10.56 -14.42
N SER A 96 -4.54 -9.55 -14.78
CA SER A 96 -4.18 -9.27 -16.16
C SER A 96 -2.89 -8.48 -16.23
N GLU A 97 -2.10 -8.67 -17.29
CA GLU A 97 -0.98 -7.77 -17.59
C GLU A 97 -1.46 -6.34 -17.93
N ASP A 98 -2.72 -6.21 -18.34
CA ASP A 98 -3.43 -4.94 -18.46
C ASP A 98 -3.99 -4.53 -17.10
N CYS A 99 -3.10 -4.09 -16.20
CA CYS A 99 -3.37 -3.80 -14.79
C CYS A 99 -3.13 -2.34 -14.38
N LEU A 100 -2.86 -1.42 -15.31
CA LEU A 100 -2.52 -0.04 -15.01
C LEU A 100 -3.77 0.80 -14.76
N PHE A 101 -4.40 0.57 -13.61
CA PHE A 101 -5.63 1.23 -13.18
C PHE A 101 -5.45 1.94 -11.83
N LEU A 102 -6.22 3.01 -11.65
CA LEU A 102 -6.35 3.72 -10.39
C LEU A 102 -7.82 3.92 -10.03
N ASN A 103 -8.05 4.30 -8.78
CA ASN A 103 -9.38 4.58 -8.25
C ASN A 103 -9.34 5.93 -7.53
N VAL A 104 -10.45 6.66 -7.54
CA VAL A 104 -10.58 7.99 -6.93
C VAL A 104 -11.81 8.02 -6.04
N TRP A 105 -11.65 8.45 -4.79
CA TRP A 105 -12.74 8.82 -3.88
C TRP A 105 -12.64 10.30 -3.56
N THR A 106 -13.78 11.00 -3.64
CA THR A 106 -13.84 12.44 -3.37
C THR A 106 -15.16 12.82 -2.70
N PRO A 107 -15.16 13.71 -1.70
CA PRO A 107 -16.41 14.24 -1.14
C PRO A 107 -17.28 14.93 -2.19
N GLU A 108 -16.66 15.59 -3.17
CA GLU A 108 -17.35 16.34 -4.21
C GLU A 108 -16.44 16.50 -5.44
N ALA A 109 -16.99 16.23 -6.62
CA ALA A 109 -16.29 16.45 -7.90
C ALA A 109 -16.48 17.89 -8.38
N ASN A 110 -15.97 18.84 -7.62
CA ASN A 110 -16.00 20.27 -7.93
C ASN A 110 -14.58 20.78 -8.23
N PRO A 111 -14.24 21.16 -9.47
CA PRO A 111 -12.89 21.60 -9.83
C PRO A 111 -12.37 22.80 -9.02
N ARG A 112 -13.27 23.54 -8.36
CA ARG A 112 -12.91 24.70 -7.51
C ARG A 112 -12.69 24.32 -6.04
N ALA A 113 -12.94 23.07 -5.65
CA ALA A 113 -12.80 22.65 -4.26
C ALA A 113 -11.34 22.67 -3.80
N GLY A 114 -10.40 22.33 -4.70
CA GLY A 114 -8.97 22.41 -4.45
C GLY A 114 -8.53 21.60 -3.22
N ARG A 115 -9.07 20.37 -3.02
CA ARG A 115 -8.72 19.51 -1.88
C ARG A 115 -7.32 18.96 -2.02
N ALA A 116 -6.63 18.73 -0.91
CA ALA A 116 -5.40 17.96 -0.92
C ALA A 116 -5.67 16.53 -1.45
N VAL A 117 -4.70 15.97 -2.16
CA VAL A 117 -4.80 14.65 -2.80
C VAL A 117 -3.88 13.67 -2.08
N MET A 118 -4.39 12.53 -1.68
CA MET A 118 -3.65 11.47 -1.02
C MET A 118 -3.59 10.25 -1.94
N VAL A 119 -2.42 9.94 -2.48
CA VAL A 119 -2.19 8.84 -3.44
C VAL A 119 -1.55 7.67 -2.70
N TYR A 120 -2.27 6.54 -2.62
CA TYR A 120 -1.82 5.34 -1.92
C TYR A 120 -1.18 4.33 -2.86
N PHE A 121 -0.03 3.83 -2.44
CA PHE A 121 0.65 2.69 -3.05
C PHE A 121 0.58 1.49 -2.11
N HIS A 122 0.01 0.38 -2.62
CA HIS A 122 -0.20 -0.84 -1.84
C HIS A 122 1.09 -1.55 -1.46
N GLY A 123 1.03 -2.34 -0.38
CA GLY A 123 2.09 -3.20 0.11
C GLY A 123 2.32 -4.46 -0.72
N GLY A 124 2.81 -5.52 -0.04
CA GLY A 124 3.17 -6.79 -0.67
C GLY A 124 4.56 -6.78 -1.32
N ALA A 125 5.49 -6.01 -0.75
CA ALA A 125 6.82 -5.76 -1.31
C ALA A 125 6.73 -5.23 -2.75
N TYR A 126 7.52 -5.78 -3.66
CA TYR A 126 7.40 -5.56 -5.10
C TYR A 126 6.81 -6.79 -5.81
N THR A 127 6.26 -7.74 -5.06
CA THR A 127 5.90 -9.07 -5.53
C THR A 127 4.41 -9.28 -5.67
N THR A 128 3.63 -8.80 -4.69
CA THR A 128 2.18 -9.01 -4.59
C THR A 128 1.44 -7.74 -4.18
N GLY A 129 0.12 -7.84 -4.01
CA GLY A 129 -0.74 -6.77 -3.52
C GLY A 129 -1.60 -6.14 -4.61
N SER A 130 -2.59 -5.38 -4.17
CA SER A 130 -3.52 -4.66 -5.03
C SER A 130 -4.25 -3.56 -4.28
N VAL A 131 -5.06 -2.80 -5.01
CA VAL A 131 -5.94 -1.75 -4.46
C VAL A 131 -7.33 -2.26 -4.07
N THR A 132 -7.55 -3.57 -4.11
CA THR A 132 -8.85 -4.18 -3.81
C THR A 132 -9.00 -4.56 -2.33
N ASP A 133 -7.91 -4.45 -1.55
CA ASP A 133 -7.91 -4.73 -0.12
C ASP A 133 -8.90 -3.81 0.63
N PRO A 134 -9.89 -4.37 1.34
CA PRO A 134 -10.88 -3.59 2.11
C PRO A 134 -10.28 -2.65 3.15
N LEU A 135 -9.09 -2.95 3.67
CA LEU A 135 -8.38 -2.09 4.62
C LEU A 135 -7.99 -0.74 4.02
N THR A 136 -7.80 -0.68 2.69
CA THR A 136 -7.34 0.50 1.95
C THR A 136 -8.45 1.19 1.16
N HIS A 137 -9.71 0.90 1.49
CA HIS A 137 -10.87 1.54 0.86
C HIS A 137 -10.93 3.03 1.19
N GLY A 138 -10.87 3.88 0.17
CA GLY A 138 -10.63 5.32 0.33
C GLY A 138 -11.81 6.17 0.81
N ALA A 139 -13.03 5.64 0.84
CA ALA A 139 -14.24 6.44 1.06
C ALA A 139 -14.23 7.17 2.42
N LYS A 140 -13.93 6.46 3.50
CA LYS A 140 -13.95 7.05 4.85
C LYS A 140 -12.83 8.08 5.03
N LEU A 141 -11.62 7.80 4.54
CA LEU A 141 -10.52 8.77 4.58
C LEU A 141 -10.87 10.02 3.76
N ALA A 142 -11.51 9.87 2.60
CA ALA A 142 -11.95 10.99 1.78
C ALA A 142 -13.03 11.82 2.50
N ALA A 143 -14.03 11.18 3.10
CA ALA A 143 -15.12 11.84 3.82
C ALA A 143 -14.64 12.59 5.07
N ASP A 144 -14.03 11.86 6.00
CA ASP A 144 -13.63 12.39 7.32
C ASP A 144 -12.42 13.32 7.21
N GLY A 145 -11.54 13.04 6.26
CA GLY A 145 -10.33 13.82 6.00
C GLY A 145 -10.57 15.07 5.14
N ASP A 146 -11.70 15.20 4.47
CA ASP A 146 -11.96 16.23 3.43
C ASP A 146 -10.78 16.35 2.45
N VAL A 147 -10.47 15.21 1.82
CA VAL A 147 -9.37 15.03 0.84
C VAL A 147 -9.86 14.21 -0.35
N VAL A 148 -9.12 14.26 -1.46
CA VAL A 148 -9.27 13.30 -2.55
C VAL A 148 -8.32 12.14 -2.29
N VAL A 149 -8.83 10.91 -2.29
CA VAL A 149 -8.02 9.69 -2.12
C VAL A 149 -7.90 8.97 -3.45
N VAL A 150 -6.68 8.61 -3.81
CA VAL A 150 -6.38 7.84 -5.03
C VAL A 150 -5.64 6.57 -4.62
N THR A 151 -6.02 5.41 -5.17
CA THR A 151 -5.27 4.16 -5.00
C THR A 151 -4.80 3.64 -6.36
N VAL A 152 -3.59 3.07 -6.45
CA VAL A 152 -2.92 2.78 -7.72
C VAL A 152 -2.46 1.34 -7.81
N ASN A 153 -2.92 0.60 -8.84
CA ASN A 153 -2.32 -0.65 -9.29
C ASN A 153 -1.15 -0.37 -10.25
N HIS A 154 -0.14 -1.22 -10.23
CA HIS A 154 1.05 -1.12 -11.07
C HIS A 154 1.66 -2.50 -11.28
N ARG A 155 2.62 -2.65 -12.20
CA ARG A 155 3.30 -3.92 -12.44
C ARG A 155 4.19 -4.32 -11.26
N LEU A 156 4.21 -5.63 -10.98
CA LEU A 156 4.88 -6.27 -9.87
C LEU A 156 5.85 -7.35 -10.37
N ASN A 157 6.60 -7.94 -9.47
CA ASN A 157 7.46 -9.11 -9.68
C ASN A 157 8.33 -9.02 -10.96
N ALA A 158 8.50 -10.10 -11.69
CA ALA A 158 9.26 -10.08 -12.93
C ALA A 158 8.66 -9.14 -13.99
N LEU A 159 7.34 -8.94 -14.01
CA LEU A 159 6.68 -8.03 -14.95
C LEU A 159 7.06 -6.56 -14.72
N GLY A 160 7.35 -6.20 -13.47
CA GLY A 160 7.71 -4.84 -13.08
C GLY A 160 9.21 -4.59 -12.91
N TYR A 161 10.03 -5.65 -12.69
CA TYR A 161 11.40 -5.47 -12.20
C TYR A 161 12.44 -6.46 -12.74
N ALA A 162 12.10 -7.35 -13.68
CA ALA A 162 13.11 -8.23 -14.29
C ALA A 162 14.15 -7.41 -15.07
N TRP A 163 15.43 -7.67 -14.82
CA TRP A 163 16.53 -6.96 -15.47
C TRP A 163 16.86 -7.55 -16.83
N LEU A 164 16.31 -6.96 -17.88
CA LEU A 164 16.46 -7.40 -19.27
C LEU A 164 17.28 -6.44 -20.13
N LYS A 165 17.86 -5.39 -19.55
CA LYS A 165 18.69 -4.39 -20.27
C LYS A 165 19.80 -5.01 -21.13
N PRO A 166 20.45 -6.14 -20.75
CA PRO A 166 21.45 -6.80 -21.60
C PRO A 166 20.92 -7.26 -22.97
N PHE A 167 19.60 -7.44 -23.12
CA PHE A 167 18.97 -7.85 -24.39
C PHE A 167 18.66 -6.68 -25.34
N GLY A 168 19.11 -5.47 -25.04
CA GLY A 168 19.06 -4.33 -25.94
C GLY A 168 18.18 -3.16 -25.48
N ALA A 169 18.20 -2.09 -26.28
CA ALA A 169 17.60 -0.79 -25.93
C ALA A 169 16.09 -0.86 -25.62
N ARG A 170 15.36 -1.80 -26.23
CA ARG A 170 13.94 -2.03 -25.95
C ARG A 170 13.65 -2.28 -24.45
N TYR A 171 14.60 -2.89 -23.76
CA TYR A 171 14.48 -3.32 -22.36
C TYR A 171 15.29 -2.44 -21.41
N ALA A 172 15.73 -1.26 -21.85
CA ALA A 172 16.59 -0.38 -21.04
C ALA A 172 16.01 -0.05 -19.66
N ASP A 173 14.69 0.07 -19.56
CA ASP A 173 13.95 0.46 -18.35
C ASP A 173 13.44 -0.74 -17.53
N SER A 174 13.67 -1.98 -17.97
CA SER A 174 12.98 -3.19 -17.48
C SER A 174 13.11 -3.44 -15.98
N GLY A 175 14.23 -3.06 -15.37
CA GLY A 175 14.45 -3.21 -13.93
C GLY A 175 13.65 -2.26 -13.03
N ASN A 176 12.94 -1.28 -13.62
CA ASN A 176 12.23 -0.25 -12.86
C ASN A 176 10.82 0.05 -13.39
N LEU A 177 10.22 -0.85 -14.19
CA LEU A 177 8.92 -0.59 -14.83
C LEU A 177 7.81 -0.34 -13.84
N GLY A 178 7.76 -1.09 -12.73
CA GLY A 178 6.75 -0.86 -11.69
C GLY A 178 6.85 0.53 -11.07
N GLN A 179 8.07 1.05 -10.89
CA GLN A 179 8.28 2.44 -10.43
C GLN A 179 7.89 3.47 -11.48
N LEU A 180 8.18 3.19 -12.75
CA LEU A 180 7.79 4.06 -13.88
C LEU A 180 6.28 4.07 -14.09
N ASP A 181 5.57 2.98 -13.78
CA ASP A 181 4.10 2.94 -13.77
C ASP A 181 3.53 3.88 -12.69
N LEU A 182 4.13 3.90 -11.49
CA LEU A 182 3.73 4.83 -10.42
C LEU A 182 3.99 6.29 -10.80
N ILE A 183 5.10 6.57 -11.47
CA ILE A 183 5.39 7.91 -12.02
C ILE A 183 4.33 8.30 -13.05
N LEU A 184 3.96 7.40 -13.95
CA LEU A 184 2.89 7.64 -14.92
C LEU A 184 1.53 7.88 -14.26
N ALA A 185 1.21 7.13 -13.21
CA ALA A 185 0.00 7.37 -12.41
C ALA A 185 0.01 8.74 -11.73
N LEU A 186 1.14 9.17 -11.18
CA LEU A 186 1.28 10.50 -10.59
C LEU A 186 1.16 11.62 -11.63
N GLN A 187 1.66 11.43 -12.86
CA GLN A 187 1.44 12.35 -13.98
C GLN A 187 -0.05 12.43 -14.31
N TRP A 188 -0.75 11.28 -14.40
CA TRP A 188 -2.19 11.25 -14.59
C TRP A 188 -2.92 12.03 -13.47
N VAL A 189 -2.52 11.85 -12.22
CA VAL A 189 -3.09 12.60 -11.08
C VAL A 189 -2.85 14.10 -11.25
N ALA A 190 -1.63 14.51 -11.57
CA ALA A 190 -1.30 15.92 -11.78
C ALA A 190 -2.15 16.56 -12.89
N ASP A 191 -2.40 15.84 -13.99
CA ASP A 191 -3.10 16.33 -15.16
C ASP A 191 -4.64 16.36 -14.98
N HIS A 192 -5.21 15.45 -14.17
CA HIS A 192 -6.65 15.21 -14.19
C HIS A 192 -7.37 15.39 -12.85
N ILE A 193 -6.66 15.40 -11.72
CA ILE A 193 -7.29 15.32 -10.40
C ILE A 193 -8.12 16.57 -10.05
N ALA A 194 -7.86 17.69 -10.68
CA ALA A 194 -8.65 18.90 -10.51
C ALA A 194 -10.13 18.68 -10.89
N ALA A 195 -10.40 17.87 -11.92
CA ALA A 195 -11.76 17.53 -12.31
C ALA A 195 -12.52 16.75 -11.21
N PHE A 196 -11.80 16.06 -10.34
CA PHE A 196 -12.33 15.35 -9.18
C PHE A 196 -12.33 16.19 -7.89
N GLY A 197 -12.02 17.48 -7.98
CA GLY A 197 -11.98 18.40 -6.83
C GLY A 197 -10.65 18.44 -6.09
N GLY A 198 -9.61 17.77 -6.60
CA GLY A 198 -8.26 17.77 -6.03
C GLY A 198 -7.41 18.94 -6.50
N ASP A 199 -6.38 19.27 -5.72
CA ASP A 199 -5.38 20.28 -6.05
C ASP A 199 -4.08 19.59 -6.52
N PRO A 200 -3.69 19.71 -7.79
CA PRO A 200 -2.47 19.09 -8.30
C PRO A 200 -1.18 19.66 -7.66
N ALA A 201 -1.23 20.81 -6.98
CA ALA A 201 -0.12 21.37 -6.22
C ALA A 201 -0.03 20.82 -4.78
N ARG A 202 -0.97 19.97 -4.35
CA ARG A 202 -1.02 19.38 -3.00
C ARG A 202 -1.24 17.88 -3.04
N ILE A 203 -0.34 17.16 -3.72
CA ILE A 203 -0.33 15.70 -3.83
C ILE A 203 0.58 15.14 -2.75
N MET A 204 0.05 14.33 -1.87
CA MET A 204 0.78 13.50 -0.91
C MET A 204 0.79 12.06 -1.41
N VAL A 205 1.95 11.41 -1.43
CA VAL A 205 2.06 9.95 -1.61
C VAL A 205 2.17 9.28 -0.25
N PHE A 206 1.43 8.18 -0.05
CA PHE A 206 1.56 7.38 1.16
C PHE A 206 1.43 5.90 0.83
N GLY A 207 2.04 5.04 1.66
CA GLY A 207 2.04 3.62 1.38
C GLY A 207 2.57 2.80 2.53
N GLN A 208 2.06 1.58 2.65
CA GLN A 208 2.44 0.65 3.69
C GLN A 208 3.35 -0.44 3.12
N SER A 209 4.34 -0.90 3.92
CA SER A 209 5.25 -2.00 3.53
C SER A 209 5.94 -1.70 2.19
N GLY A 210 5.83 -2.60 1.21
CA GLY A 210 6.33 -2.35 -0.15
C GLY A 210 5.83 -1.05 -0.78
N GLY A 211 4.66 -0.53 -0.37
CA GLY A 211 4.17 0.79 -0.80
C GLY A 211 5.05 1.93 -0.29
N GLY A 212 5.45 1.87 0.98
CA GLY A 212 6.43 2.80 1.55
C GLY A 212 7.81 2.69 0.89
N ALA A 213 8.28 1.45 0.64
CA ALA A 213 9.54 1.21 -0.07
C ALA A 213 9.53 1.79 -1.50
N LYS A 214 8.41 1.71 -2.20
CA LYS A 214 8.22 2.34 -3.52
C LYS A 214 8.35 3.87 -3.43
N ILE A 215 7.77 4.49 -2.39
CA ILE A 215 7.88 5.93 -2.13
C ILE A 215 9.34 6.31 -1.84
N ALA A 216 10.01 5.57 -0.95
CA ALA A 216 11.43 5.77 -0.66
C ALA A 216 12.29 5.70 -1.94
N THR A 217 12.00 4.77 -2.84
CA THR A 217 12.66 4.67 -4.14
C THR A 217 12.39 5.90 -5.03
N LEU A 218 11.14 6.37 -5.11
CA LEU A 218 10.76 7.57 -5.88
C LEU A 218 11.51 8.82 -5.41
N MET A 219 11.91 8.90 -4.13
CA MET A 219 12.72 10.01 -3.59
C MET A 219 14.08 10.17 -4.30
N ALA A 220 14.60 9.10 -4.94
CA ALA A 220 15.87 9.12 -5.67
C ALA A 220 15.69 9.06 -7.20
N MET A 221 14.47 9.02 -7.72
CA MET A 221 14.19 8.95 -9.16
C MET A 221 13.96 10.35 -9.74
N PRO A 222 14.80 10.85 -10.66
CA PRO A 222 14.66 12.20 -11.21
C PRO A 222 13.29 12.46 -11.86
N ALA A 223 12.71 11.44 -12.52
CA ALA A 223 11.42 11.57 -13.19
C ALA A 223 10.22 11.72 -12.21
N ALA A 224 10.42 11.46 -10.92
CA ALA A 224 9.41 11.67 -9.88
C ALA A 224 9.44 13.08 -9.29
N LYS A 225 10.48 13.88 -9.59
CA LYS A 225 10.64 15.23 -9.03
C LYS A 225 9.48 16.15 -9.41
N GLY A 226 8.84 16.72 -8.38
CA GLY A 226 7.73 17.67 -8.56
C GLY A 226 6.35 17.02 -8.77
N LEU A 227 6.25 15.69 -8.82
CA LEU A 227 4.96 15.00 -8.97
C LEU A 227 4.23 14.80 -7.64
N PHE A 228 4.90 14.99 -6.51
CA PHE A 228 4.29 14.96 -5.18
C PHE A 228 4.97 15.96 -4.26
N HIS A 229 4.25 16.43 -3.24
CA HIS A 229 4.59 17.57 -2.39
C HIS A 229 4.77 17.19 -0.93
N SER A 230 4.32 16.00 -0.52
CA SER A 230 4.58 15.38 0.77
C SER A 230 4.51 13.86 0.67
N ALA A 231 5.02 13.15 1.66
CA ALA A 231 5.08 11.70 1.65
C ALA A 231 4.88 11.08 3.04
N ALA A 232 4.34 9.87 3.10
CA ALA A 232 4.37 9.05 4.31
C ALA A 232 4.66 7.58 3.99
N THR A 233 5.62 7.00 4.71
CA THR A 233 5.91 5.57 4.65
C THR A 233 5.48 4.91 5.96
N MET A 234 4.74 3.81 5.83
CA MET A 234 4.19 3.02 6.92
C MET A 234 4.87 1.65 6.85
N SER A 235 5.81 1.38 7.73
CA SER A 235 6.59 0.12 7.77
C SER A 235 7.22 -0.27 6.42
N GLY A 236 7.65 0.72 5.65
CA GLY A 236 8.21 0.50 4.31
C GLY A 236 9.41 1.39 4.08
N GLN A 237 10.58 0.80 3.92
CA GLN A 237 11.86 1.46 3.72
C GLN A 237 12.60 0.90 2.51
N GLN A 238 13.43 1.73 1.89
CA GLN A 238 14.31 1.37 0.80
C GLN A 238 15.60 2.19 0.89
N VAL A 239 16.52 1.75 1.72
CA VAL A 239 17.83 2.42 1.89
C VAL A 239 18.67 2.25 0.63
N GLN A 240 18.72 1.02 0.11
CA GLN A 240 19.49 0.65 -1.08
C GLN A 240 18.60 -0.05 -2.10
N ALA A 241 18.91 0.07 -3.39
CA ALA A 241 18.31 -0.67 -4.47
C ALA A 241 19.22 -1.83 -4.91
N SER A 242 18.67 -2.81 -5.64
CA SER A 242 19.47 -3.92 -6.17
C SER A 242 20.52 -3.45 -7.17
N GLY A 243 21.72 -3.99 -7.08
CA GLY A 243 22.73 -3.80 -8.12
C GLY A 243 22.38 -4.56 -9.41
N PRO A 244 22.86 -4.08 -10.59
CA PRO A 244 22.58 -4.76 -11.87
C PRO A 244 23.04 -6.22 -11.93
N ALA A 245 24.14 -6.57 -11.26
CA ALA A 245 24.66 -7.94 -11.23
C ALA A 245 23.71 -8.89 -10.48
N HIS A 246 23.18 -8.47 -9.31
CA HIS A 246 22.22 -9.24 -8.55
C HIS A 246 20.89 -9.36 -9.29
N ALA A 247 20.40 -8.26 -9.87
CA ALA A 247 19.19 -8.27 -10.68
C ALA A 247 19.30 -9.19 -11.90
N TRP A 248 20.48 -9.24 -12.53
CA TRP A 248 20.78 -10.17 -13.63
C TRP A 248 20.78 -11.62 -13.16
N SER A 249 21.44 -11.93 -12.04
CA SER A 249 21.44 -13.28 -11.47
C SER A 249 20.02 -13.79 -11.19
N ARG A 250 19.14 -12.93 -10.68
CA ARG A 250 17.72 -13.24 -10.46
C ARG A 250 16.97 -13.48 -11.78
N THR A 251 17.23 -12.68 -12.80
CA THR A 251 16.65 -12.89 -14.13
C THR A 251 17.08 -14.24 -14.73
N LEU A 252 18.35 -14.61 -14.60
CA LEU A 252 18.84 -15.93 -15.04
C LEU A 252 18.23 -17.08 -14.24
N ALA A 253 18.05 -16.93 -12.93
CA ALA A 253 17.38 -17.93 -12.10
C ALA A 253 15.91 -18.13 -12.51
N LEU A 254 15.18 -17.04 -12.80
CA LEU A 254 13.84 -17.09 -13.39
C LEU A 254 13.83 -17.84 -14.72
N MET A 255 14.71 -17.49 -15.67
CA MET A 255 14.79 -18.15 -16.96
C MET A 255 15.10 -19.63 -16.84
N ALA A 256 16.01 -20.00 -15.95
CA ALA A 256 16.35 -21.41 -15.68
C ALA A 256 15.16 -22.21 -15.13
N ALA A 257 14.42 -21.64 -14.18
CA ALA A 257 13.19 -22.24 -13.63
C ALA A 257 12.11 -22.45 -14.71
N LEU A 258 12.05 -21.54 -15.69
CA LEU A 258 11.15 -21.63 -16.84
C LEU A 258 11.68 -22.52 -17.98
N LYS A 259 12.87 -23.12 -17.81
CA LYS A 259 13.56 -23.93 -18.81
C LYS A 259 13.88 -23.16 -20.10
N LEU A 260 14.16 -21.87 -19.99
CA LEU A 260 14.63 -21.00 -21.08
C LEU A 260 16.16 -20.94 -21.08
N ALA A 261 16.75 -20.86 -22.25
CA ALA A 261 18.17 -20.53 -22.38
C ALA A 261 18.45 -19.08 -21.90
N PRO A 262 19.63 -18.77 -21.36
CA PRO A 262 19.96 -17.44 -20.85
C PRO A 262 19.82 -16.27 -21.86
N GLY A 263 19.75 -16.58 -23.17
CA GLY A 263 19.56 -15.61 -24.25
C GLY A 263 18.14 -15.53 -24.80
N ASP A 264 17.24 -16.40 -24.35
CA ASP A 264 15.87 -16.53 -24.91
C ASP A 264 14.89 -15.51 -24.30
N VAL A 265 15.11 -14.23 -24.56
CA VAL A 265 14.21 -13.15 -24.13
C VAL A 265 12.87 -13.21 -24.85
N ASP A 266 12.82 -13.73 -26.09
CA ASP A 266 11.55 -13.86 -26.83
C ASP A 266 10.66 -14.95 -26.21
N GLY A 267 11.24 -16.07 -25.79
CA GLY A 267 10.53 -17.07 -24.99
C GLY A 267 9.92 -16.46 -23.74
N LEU A 268 10.69 -15.67 -22.99
CA LEU A 268 10.21 -14.99 -21.77
C LEU A 268 9.08 -13.97 -22.11
N ARG A 269 9.20 -13.26 -23.22
CA ARG A 269 8.25 -12.23 -23.65
C ARG A 269 6.92 -12.82 -24.13
N THR A 270 6.93 -13.98 -24.79
CA THR A 270 5.76 -14.53 -25.50
C THR A 270 5.05 -15.67 -24.77
N MET A 271 5.65 -16.23 -23.72
CA MET A 271 5.01 -17.30 -22.96
C MET A 271 3.70 -16.86 -22.30
N PRO A 272 2.76 -17.78 -22.05
CA PRO A 272 1.58 -17.50 -21.22
C PRO A 272 1.99 -16.92 -19.85
N VAL A 273 1.19 -15.96 -19.34
CA VAL A 273 1.54 -15.26 -18.08
C VAL A 273 1.52 -16.22 -16.88
N GLU A 274 0.67 -17.21 -16.90
CA GLU A 274 0.59 -18.27 -15.88
C GLU A 274 1.93 -19.01 -15.78
N ARG A 275 2.57 -19.32 -16.92
CA ARG A 275 3.89 -19.94 -16.97
C ARG A 275 4.97 -19.01 -16.42
N LEU A 276 4.88 -17.70 -16.70
CA LEU A 276 5.80 -16.73 -16.13
C LEU A 276 5.68 -16.70 -14.60
N MET A 277 4.45 -16.78 -14.07
CA MET A 277 4.20 -16.84 -12.64
C MET A 277 4.77 -18.11 -11.99
N ASP A 278 4.76 -19.27 -12.69
CA ASP A 278 5.42 -20.49 -12.19
C ASP A 278 6.93 -20.29 -11.94
N GLY A 279 7.58 -19.45 -12.75
CA GLY A 279 9.00 -19.14 -12.58
C GLY A 279 9.33 -18.37 -11.31
N LEU A 280 8.34 -17.73 -10.68
CA LEU A 280 8.51 -17.02 -9.41
C LEU A 280 8.72 -17.97 -8.20
N ASP A 281 8.60 -19.29 -8.39
CA ASP A 281 8.99 -20.29 -7.39
C ASP A 281 10.50 -20.55 -7.35
N ALA A 282 11.26 -19.93 -8.26
CA ALA A 282 12.72 -20.03 -8.23
C ALA A 282 13.28 -19.55 -6.89
N SER A 283 14.37 -20.19 -6.45
CA SER A 283 15.13 -19.72 -5.29
C SER A 283 15.91 -18.45 -5.64
N ASP A 284 15.95 -17.47 -4.73
CA ASP A 284 16.78 -16.28 -4.89
C ASP A 284 18.27 -16.66 -4.81
N PRO A 285 19.08 -16.35 -5.84
CA PRO A 285 20.47 -16.76 -5.88
C PRO A 285 21.38 -15.93 -4.96
N ILE A 286 20.87 -14.85 -4.38
CA ILE A 286 21.63 -13.89 -3.56
C ILE A 286 21.30 -14.06 -2.06
N MET A 287 20.00 -14.07 -1.73
CA MET A 287 19.54 -13.97 -0.34
C MET A 287 18.88 -15.23 0.21
N SER A 288 18.86 -16.31 -0.55
CA SER A 288 18.05 -17.50 -0.25
C SER A 288 16.53 -17.22 -0.19
N GLY A 289 15.71 -18.27 -0.05
CA GLY A 289 14.25 -18.13 -0.09
C GLY A 289 13.71 -17.97 -1.51
N GLY A 290 12.48 -17.47 -1.65
CA GLY A 290 11.86 -17.24 -2.96
C GLY A 290 12.49 -16.07 -3.69
N ILE A 291 12.51 -16.13 -5.03
CA ILE A 291 13.11 -15.10 -5.88
C ILE A 291 12.45 -13.74 -5.63
N TYR A 292 13.28 -12.72 -5.50
CA TYR A 292 12.84 -11.36 -5.20
C TYR A 292 13.23 -10.38 -6.30
N PHE A 293 12.23 -9.76 -6.93
CA PHE A 293 12.41 -8.68 -7.89
C PHE A 293 12.08 -7.36 -7.22
N GLY A 294 12.94 -6.36 -7.37
CA GLY A 294 12.77 -5.01 -6.83
C GLY A 294 13.54 -3.99 -7.66
N PRO A 295 13.51 -2.70 -7.29
CA PRO A 295 14.11 -1.63 -8.09
C PRO A 295 15.60 -1.85 -8.28
N VAL A 296 16.08 -1.52 -9.49
CA VAL A 296 17.47 -1.72 -9.91
C VAL A 296 18.17 -0.38 -10.08
N LEU A 297 19.38 -0.28 -9.54
CA LEU A 297 20.28 0.85 -9.75
C LEU A 297 20.77 0.84 -11.22
N ASP A 298 19.97 1.40 -12.13
CA ASP A 298 20.18 1.34 -13.57
C ASP A 298 20.97 2.54 -14.14
N MET A 299 21.35 3.50 -13.26
CA MET A 299 22.09 4.73 -13.56
C MET A 299 21.35 5.69 -14.49
N THR A 300 20.06 5.45 -14.77
CA THR A 300 19.22 6.26 -15.66
C THR A 300 17.93 6.67 -14.95
N ASN A 301 17.06 5.71 -14.64
CA ASN A 301 15.81 5.97 -13.93
C ASN A 301 16.04 6.06 -12.41
N LEU A 302 16.92 5.22 -11.90
CA LEU A 302 17.40 5.24 -10.51
C LEU A 302 18.93 5.38 -10.51
N PRO A 303 19.47 6.61 -10.52
CA PRO A 303 20.90 6.87 -10.67
C PRO A 303 21.69 6.69 -9.37
N ARG A 304 21.02 6.56 -8.22
CA ARG A 304 21.62 6.37 -6.90
C ARG A 304 20.71 5.56 -6.00
N HIS A 305 21.26 5.02 -4.94
CA HIS A 305 20.45 4.48 -3.85
C HIS A 305 19.63 5.59 -3.17
N PRO A 306 18.42 5.29 -2.67
CA PRO A 306 17.55 6.30 -2.08
C PRO A 306 18.14 7.01 -0.85
N PHE A 307 18.72 6.23 0.08
CA PHE A 307 19.24 6.74 1.37
C PHE A 307 20.63 6.21 1.70
N TRP A 308 21.42 5.85 0.70
CA TRP A 308 22.83 5.50 0.86
C TRP A 308 23.67 6.17 -0.25
N PRO A 309 24.86 6.75 0.09
CA PRO A 309 25.44 6.93 1.44
C PRO A 309 24.75 8.03 2.26
N ASP A 310 23.82 8.76 1.67
CA ASP A 310 23.03 9.86 2.25
C ASP A 310 21.66 9.95 1.62
N ALA A 311 20.75 10.79 2.15
CA ALA A 311 19.45 11.05 1.57
C ALA A 311 19.58 11.77 0.21
N ALA A 312 18.79 11.32 -0.78
CA ALA A 312 18.76 11.97 -2.11
C ALA A 312 18.38 13.45 -2.01
N GLN A 313 19.20 14.34 -2.56
CA GLN A 313 19.03 15.80 -2.47
C GLN A 313 17.62 16.27 -2.86
N GLN A 314 17.01 15.68 -3.89
CA GLN A 314 15.65 16.05 -4.33
C GLN A 314 14.57 15.75 -3.28
N SER A 315 14.83 14.85 -2.33
CA SER A 315 13.88 14.46 -1.28
C SER A 315 13.85 15.39 -0.08
N LEU A 316 14.90 16.21 0.14
CA LEU A 316 15.10 16.95 1.38
C LEU A 316 14.04 18.03 1.62
N ALA A 317 13.52 18.63 0.55
CA ALA A 317 12.46 19.63 0.63
C ALA A 317 11.05 19.05 0.78
N ILE A 318 10.88 17.72 0.64
CA ILE A 318 9.58 17.05 0.72
C ILE A 318 9.28 16.75 2.20
N PRO A 319 8.20 17.31 2.79
CA PRO A 319 7.73 16.93 4.11
C PRO A 319 7.41 15.43 4.17
N MET A 320 7.91 14.72 5.19
CA MET A 320 7.79 13.27 5.24
C MET A 320 7.50 12.74 6.64
N ILE A 321 6.49 11.85 6.73
CA ILE A 321 6.27 10.97 7.88
C ILE A 321 6.90 9.61 7.58
N LEU A 322 7.68 9.07 8.53
CA LEU A 322 8.24 7.72 8.51
C LEU A 322 7.72 6.96 9.73
N GLY A 323 7.19 5.77 9.52
CA GLY A 323 6.62 5.00 10.62
C GLY A 323 6.89 3.51 10.56
N ASN A 324 6.84 2.90 11.74
CA ASN A 324 6.87 1.45 11.92
C ASN A 324 5.88 1.02 13.00
N VAL A 325 5.48 -0.23 12.93
CA VAL A 325 4.80 -0.88 14.07
C VAL A 325 5.85 -1.52 15.00
N ARG A 326 5.47 -1.75 16.25
CA ARG A 326 6.41 -2.25 17.26
C ARG A 326 6.92 -3.66 17.00
N GLU A 327 6.06 -4.54 16.53
CA GLU A 327 6.33 -5.97 16.39
C GLU A 327 6.07 -6.45 14.95
N GLU A 328 6.73 -5.82 13.99
CA GLU A 328 6.56 -6.05 12.54
C GLU A 328 6.44 -7.53 12.16
N THR A 329 7.31 -8.37 12.74
CA THR A 329 7.44 -9.77 12.34
C THR A 329 6.34 -10.68 12.84
N ARG A 330 5.48 -10.25 13.76
CA ARG A 330 4.31 -11.02 14.18
C ARG A 330 3.33 -11.30 13.03
N ALA A 331 3.26 -10.45 12.03
CA ALA A 331 2.44 -10.69 10.84
C ALA A 331 2.99 -11.79 9.94
N PHE A 332 4.30 -12.03 9.97
CA PHE A 332 4.99 -13.00 9.10
C PHE A 332 5.30 -14.32 9.79
N LEU A 333 5.33 -14.32 11.11
CA LEU A 333 5.72 -15.44 11.97
C LEU A 333 4.51 -15.83 12.81
N ASN A 334 3.72 -16.78 12.29
CA ASN A 334 2.54 -17.28 12.99
C ASN A 334 2.89 -17.74 14.41
N PRO A 335 2.34 -17.16 15.48
CA PRO A 335 2.65 -17.54 16.86
C PRO A 335 2.25 -18.99 17.20
N ARG A 336 1.32 -19.57 16.44
CA ARG A 336 0.91 -21.00 16.54
C ARG A 336 1.65 -21.89 15.55
N GLY A 337 2.56 -21.32 14.76
CA GLY A 337 3.28 -22.04 13.71
C GLY A 337 4.53 -22.77 14.20
N PRO A 338 5.09 -23.65 13.35
CA PRO A 338 6.23 -24.50 13.74
C PRO A 338 7.50 -23.70 14.10
N LYS A 339 7.66 -22.49 13.58
CA LYS A 339 8.81 -21.62 13.90
C LYS A 339 8.87 -21.22 15.37
N LEU A 340 7.73 -21.11 16.05
CA LEU A 340 7.64 -20.68 17.46
C LEU A 340 7.28 -21.85 18.40
N GLN A 341 6.81 -22.96 17.86
CA GLN A 341 6.48 -24.13 18.67
C GLN A 341 7.74 -24.65 19.39
N GLY A 342 7.69 -24.76 20.72
CA GLY A 342 8.82 -25.16 21.56
C GLY A 342 9.96 -24.15 21.62
N LEU A 343 9.70 -22.86 21.39
CA LEU A 343 10.68 -21.78 21.59
C LEU A 343 11.07 -21.71 23.08
N SER A 344 12.34 -21.70 23.34
CA SER A 344 12.92 -21.66 24.68
C SER A 344 14.24 -20.90 24.70
N TRP A 345 14.80 -20.69 25.90
CA TRP A 345 16.11 -20.03 26.05
C TRP A 345 17.25 -20.82 25.39
N GLU A 346 17.15 -22.12 25.31
CA GLU A 346 18.16 -23.01 24.73
C GLU A 346 18.21 -22.95 23.21
N ASN A 347 17.12 -22.54 22.56
CA ASN A 347 17.02 -22.59 21.10
C ASN A 347 16.72 -21.25 20.41
N ILE A 348 16.41 -20.20 21.16
CA ILE A 348 16.02 -18.89 20.58
C ILE A 348 17.07 -18.30 19.65
N ALA A 349 18.36 -18.38 20.00
CA ALA A 349 19.45 -17.85 19.18
C ALA A 349 19.48 -18.51 17.79
N ALA A 350 19.39 -19.83 17.73
CA ALA A 350 19.33 -20.58 16.47
C ALA A 350 18.07 -20.26 15.65
N ARG A 351 16.96 -19.94 16.32
CA ARG A 351 15.69 -19.58 15.64
C ARG A 351 15.64 -18.13 15.14
N ILE A 352 16.36 -17.21 15.77
CA ILE A 352 16.48 -15.82 15.32
C ILE A 352 17.37 -15.72 14.07
N LEU A 353 18.43 -16.51 13.98
CA LEU A 353 19.47 -16.41 12.94
C LEU A 353 18.92 -16.33 11.49
N PRO A 354 17.97 -17.15 11.03
CA PRO A 354 17.48 -17.05 9.66
C PRO A 354 16.56 -15.83 9.41
N GLU A 355 16.08 -15.19 10.47
CA GLU A 355 15.09 -14.10 10.38
C GLU A 355 15.74 -12.72 10.42
N ILE A 356 16.89 -12.56 11.07
CA ILE A 356 17.65 -11.31 11.06
C ILE A 356 18.43 -11.15 9.76
N LYS A 357 18.62 -9.91 9.31
CA LYS A 357 19.32 -9.57 8.06
C LYS A 357 20.61 -8.77 8.32
N ILE A 358 20.90 -8.46 9.57
CA ILE A 358 22.12 -7.83 10.01
C ILE A 358 23.03 -8.93 10.59
N ASP A 359 24.26 -8.97 10.14
CA ASP A 359 25.22 -10.04 10.49
C ASP A 359 25.80 -9.80 11.90
N LEU A 360 25.05 -10.27 12.90
CA LEU A 360 25.44 -10.27 14.31
C LEU A 360 25.29 -11.67 14.89
N ASP A 361 26.16 -12.04 15.85
CA ASP A 361 26.03 -13.30 16.59
C ASP A 361 24.68 -13.36 17.33
N PRO A 362 23.79 -14.29 16.96
CA PRO A 362 22.46 -14.39 17.56
C PRO A 362 22.48 -14.72 19.05
N VAL A 363 23.52 -15.40 19.56
CA VAL A 363 23.66 -15.69 20.99
C VAL A 363 23.91 -14.38 21.73
N TRP A 364 24.87 -13.58 21.25
CA TRP A 364 25.17 -12.27 21.81
C TRP A 364 23.95 -11.32 21.73
N VAL A 365 23.21 -11.32 20.60
CA VAL A 365 21.97 -10.53 20.47
C VAL A 365 20.97 -10.91 21.56
N VAL A 366 20.70 -12.21 21.77
CA VAL A 366 19.78 -12.67 22.82
C VAL A 366 20.24 -12.26 24.21
N GLU A 367 21.55 -12.33 24.49
CA GLU A 367 22.12 -11.88 25.78
C GLU A 367 21.93 -10.38 26.00
N GLN A 368 22.11 -9.53 24.95
CA GLN A 368 21.84 -8.09 25.04
C GLN A 368 20.37 -7.82 25.36
N TYR A 369 19.43 -8.47 24.65
CA TYR A 369 18.01 -8.31 24.96
C TYR A 369 17.68 -8.73 26.38
N ARG A 370 18.21 -9.85 26.87
CA ARG A 370 17.98 -10.32 28.25
C ARG A 370 18.56 -9.38 29.29
N SER A 371 19.68 -8.74 29.01
CA SER A 371 20.31 -7.81 29.97
C SER A 371 19.53 -6.50 30.10
N HIS A 372 18.93 -6.00 29.01
CA HIS A 372 18.15 -4.77 29.01
C HIS A 372 16.69 -5.01 29.40
N GLU A 373 16.15 -6.18 29.07
CA GLU A 373 14.75 -6.56 29.28
C GLU A 373 14.64 -7.90 30.06
N PRO A 374 15.08 -7.93 31.33
CA PRO A 374 15.23 -9.18 32.09
C PRO A 374 13.92 -9.92 32.34
N ASN A 375 12.78 -9.22 32.21
CA ASN A 375 11.44 -9.78 32.42
C ASN A 375 10.77 -10.28 31.12
N TRP A 376 11.41 -10.11 29.96
CA TRP A 376 10.82 -10.57 28.70
C TRP A 376 10.97 -12.08 28.55
N SER A 377 9.94 -12.70 28.00
CA SER A 377 9.96 -14.10 27.62
C SER A 377 10.79 -14.33 26.33
N PRO A 378 11.19 -15.58 26.04
CA PRO A 378 11.82 -15.91 24.77
C PRO A 378 11.02 -15.46 23.54
N GLU A 379 9.70 -15.52 23.61
CA GLU A 379 8.81 -15.08 22.52
C GLU A 379 8.88 -13.55 22.30
N GLN A 380 8.85 -12.76 23.38
CA GLN A 380 8.97 -11.31 23.29
C GLN A 380 10.30 -10.89 22.70
N ILE A 381 11.41 -11.52 23.15
CA ILE A 381 12.74 -11.27 22.57
C ILE A 381 12.79 -11.70 21.11
N TYR A 382 12.21 -12.84 20.76
CA TYR A 382 12.20 -13.32 19.38
C TYR A 382 11.56 -12.30 18.43
N TYR A 383 10.36 -11.80 18.76
CA TYR A 383 9.68 -10.81 17.92
C TYR A 383 10.40 -9.46 17.89
N ALA A 384 10.93 -9.00 19.03
CA ALA A 384 11.67 -7.75 19.08
C ALA A 384 12.96 -7.85 18.26
N ALA A 385 13.79 -8.86 18.49
CA ALA A 385 15.05 -9.03 17.79
C ALA A 385 14.87 -9.26 16.27
N THR A 386 13.85 -10.02 15.86
CA THR A 386 13.58 -10.23 14.43
C THR A 386 13.02 -8.98 13.75
N THR A 387 12.23 -8.16 14.44
CA THR A 387 11.80 -6.83 13.95
C THR A 387 12.99 -5.90 13.80
N ASP A 388 13.81 -5.80 14.84
CA ASP A 388 14.94 -4.88 14.94
C ASP A 388 16.09 -5.29 14.02
N GLY A 389 16.29 -6.57 13.80
CA GLY A 389 17.36 -7.08 12.92
C GLY A 389 16.96 -7.18 11.44
N ARG A 390 15.74 -6.78 11.07
CA ARG A 390 15.24 -6.92 9.70
C ARG A 390 14.78 -5.62 9.06
N SER A 391 13.82 -4.92 9.65
CA SER A 391 13.10 -3.84 8.97
C SER A 391 13.26 -2.49 9.65
N TRP A 392 13.16 -2.42 10.95
CA TRP A 392 13.20 -1.17 11.69
C TRP A 392 14.48 -0.32 11.47
N PRO A 393 15.71 -0.89 11.40
CA PRO A 393 16.92 -0.08 11.19
C PRO A 393 16.90 0.68 9.87
N GLY A 394 16.25 0.15 8.82
CA GLY A 394 16.12 0.88 7.56
C GLY A 394 15.34 2.19 7.72
N GLN A 395 14.27 2.21 8.52
CA GLN A 395 13.54 3.45 8.81
C GLN A 395 14.39 4.42 9.64
N VAL A 396 15.16 3.93 10.61
CA VAL A 396 16.08 4.76 11.40
C VAL A 396 17.10 5.43 10.48
N ILE A 397 17.71 4.67 9.57
CA ILE A 397 18.67 5.19 8.59
C ILE A 397 18.02 6.27 7.72
N GLU A 398 16.84 6.03 7.16
CA GLU A 398 16.13 7.03 6.34
C GLU A 398 15.87 8.33 7.10
N ALA A 399 15.46 8.24 8.37
CA ALA A 399 15.21 9.41 9.22
C ALA A 399 16.52 10.14 9.59
N ASP A 400 17.55 9.40 9.98
CA ASP A 400 18.86 9.95 10.37
C ASP A 400 19.55 10.62 9.17
N GLU A 401 19.56 9.98 7.99
CA GLU A 401 20.16 10.55 6.77
C GLU A 401 19.43 11.83 6.31
N ARG A 402 18.11 11.86 6.40
CA ARG A 402 17.35 13.09 6.14
C ARG A 402 17.70 14.20 7.13
N ALA A 403 17.75 13.87 8.43
CA ALA A 403 18.10 14.84 9.46
C ALA A 403 19.54 15.35 9.33
N ALA A 404 20.49 14.47 9.05
CA ALA A 404 21.89 14.80 8.81
C ALA A 404 22.08 15.70 7.58
N ALA A 405 21.31 15.45 6.51
CA ALA A 405 21.31 16.28 5.30
C ALA A 405 20.52 17.61 5.47
N GLY A 406 19.96 17.90 6.65
CA GLY A 406 19.27 19.16 6.93
C GLY A 406 17.80 19.20 6.54
N ALA A 407 17.14 18.08 6.22
CA ALA A 407 15.70 18.03 5.99
C ALA A 407 14.94 18.44 7.25
N SER A 408 14.30 19.62 7.20
CA SER A 408 13.63 20.20 8.38
C SER A 408 12.23 19.66 8.63
N ALA A 409 11.62 19.01 7.66
CA ALA A 409 10.25 18.53 7.68
C ALA A 409 10.19 17.01 7.63
N THR A 410 10.74 16.37 8.67
CA THR A 410 10.71 14.92 8.87
C THR A 410 10.06 14.62 10.20
N TRP A 411 9.13 13.67 10.24
CA TRP A 411 8.45 13.19 11.44
C TRP A 411 8.52 11.68 11.49
N VAL A 412 8.65 11.13 12.68
CA VAL A 412 8.76 9.68 12.89
C VAL A 412 7.68 9.23 13.85
N TYR A 413 7.05 8.09 13.56
CA TYR A 413 6.14 7.44 14.51
C TYR A 413 6.50 5.97 14.73
N GLN A 414 6.06 5.48 15.87
CA GLN A 414 5.92 4.07 16.20
C GLN A 414 4.48 3.78 16.58
N PHE A 415 3.90 2.73 16.00
CA PHE A 415 2.58 2.25 16.35
C PHE A 415 2.72 1.10 17.35
N ASP A 416 2.21 1.29 18.56
CA ASP A 416 2.43 0.38 19.71
C ASP A 416 1.16 -0.33 20.18
N ARG A 417 -0.01 0.08 19.69
CA ARG A 417 -1.28 -0.48 20.18
C ARG A 417 -1.42 -1.93 19.78
N PRO A 418 -1.44 -2.89 20.75
CA PRO A 418 -1.64 -4.29 20.42
C PRO A 418 -3.09 -4.53 19.96
N SER A 419 -3.26 -5.57 19.14
CA SER A 419 -4.59 -5.94 18.66
C SER A 419 -5.52 -6.33 19.82
N PRO A 420 -6.69 -5.69 19.96
CA PRO A 420 -7.71 -6.14 20.93
C PRO A 420 -8.52 -7.35 20.43
N VAL A 421 -8.38 -7.70 19.14
CA VAL A 421 -9.14 -8.80 18.50
C VAL A 421 -8.39 -10.13 18.62
N ASP A 422 -7.06 -10.11 18.46
CA ASP A 422 -6.20 -11.28 18.66
C ASP A 422 -5.01 -10.90 19.56
N PRO A 423 -5.01 -11.29 20.84
CA PRO A 423 -3.93 -10.97 21.78
C PRO A 423 -2.54 -11.51 21.36
N LEU A 424 -2.49 -12.57 20.54
CA LEU A 424 -1.22 -13.13 20.05
C LEU A 424 -0.63 -12.31 18.88
N ARG A 425 -1.40 -11.40 18.31
CA ARG A 425 -0.95 -10.57 17.20
C ARG A 425 -0.04 -9.42 17.65
N GLY A 426 -0.21 -8.90 18.85
CA GLY A 426 0.51 -7.70 19.28
C GLY A 426 0.20 -6.49 18.41
N ALA A 427 1.20 -5.61 18.19
CA ALA A 427 1.17 -4.52 17.22
C ALA A 427 1.95 -4.97 15.97
N ALA A 428 1.28 -5.69 15.07
CA ALA A 428 1.90 -6.39 13.95
C ALA A 428 1.92 -5.54 12.66
N HIS A 429 2.79 -5.94 11.73
CA HIS A 429 2.84 -5.34 10.39
C HIS A 429 1.45 -5.20 9.76
N THR A 430 1.14 -4.05 9.18
CA THR A 430 -0.16 -3.66 8.60
C THR A 430 -1.23 -3.15 9.58
N ASP A 431 -1.06 -3.31 10.89
CA ASP A 431 -2.11 -2.96 11.86
C ASP A 431 -2.39 -1.45 11.96
N ASP A 432 -1.50 -0.61 11.46
CA ASP A 432 -1.68 0.85 11.36
C ASP A 432 -2.56 1.29 10.16
N ILE A 433 -2.74 0.45 9.12
CA ILE A 433 -3.53 0.78 7.92
C ILE A 433 -4.97 1.18 8.29
N PRO A 434 -5.76 0.35 9.00
CA PRO A 434 -7.16 0.68 9.29
C PRO A 434 -7.32 1.95 10.12
N TYR A 435 -6.31 2.35 10.88
CA TYR A 435 -6.34 3.61 11.64
C TYR A 435 -6.15 4.83 10.74
N VAL A 436 -5.29 4.75 9.71
CA VAL A 436 -5.08 5.84 8.75
C VAL A 436 -6.25 5.98 7.78
N PHE A 437 -6.79 4.86 7.28
CA PHE A 437 -7.94 4.85 6.36
C PHE A 437 -9.30 5.01 7.06
N GLY A 438 -9.38 4.82 8.38
CA GLY A 438 -10.64 4.80 9.12
C GLY A 438 -11.44 3.51 8.92
N THR A 439 -10.83 2.46 8.39
CA THR A 439 -11.45 1.18 8.01
C THR A 439 -11.42 0.14 9.16
N LEU A 440 -11.61 0.60 10.40
CA LEU A 440 -11.49 -0.23 11.61
C LEU A 440 -12.37 -1.49 11.59
N ALA A 441 -13.54 -1.43 10.95
CA ALA A 441 -14.49 -2.54 10.86
C ALA A 441 -14.35 -3.37 9.58
N ALA A 442 -13.38 -3.06 8.72
CA ALA A 442 -13.21 -3.77 7.46
C ALA A 442 -12.75 -5.23 7.68
N PRO A 443 -13.12 -6.15 6.79
CA PRO A 443 -12.59 -7.51 6.81
C PRO A 443 -11.05 -7.51 6.85
N GLY A 444 -10.46 -8.32 7.71
CA GLY A 444 -9.00 -8.37 7.91
C GLY A 444 -8.44 -7.33 8.88
N SER A 445 -9.25 -6.41 9.41
CA SER A 445 -8.83 -5.49 10.47
C SER A 445 -8.72 -6.18 11.81
N PHE A 446 -7.63 -5.93 12.51
CA PHE A 446 -7.38 -6.37 13.89
C PHE A 446 -7.41 -5.21 14.90
N SER A 447 -7.84 -4.02 14.46
CA SER A 447 -7.84 -2.80 15.28
C SER A 447 -8.93 -2.77 16.38
N GLY A 448 -9.97 -3.60 16.25
CA GLY A 448 -11.20 -3.42 17.02
C GLY A 448 -11.95 -2.14 16.62
N VAL A 449 -13.12 -1.94 17.24
CA VAL A 449 -14.01 -0.79 16.97
C VAL A 449 -14.40 -0.06 18.26
N ASP A 450 -13.65 -0.26 19.34
CA ASP A 450 -13.86 0.40 20.64
C ASP A 450 -13.56 1.92 20.57
N GLN A 451 -13.82 2.61 21.66
CA GLN A 451 -13.61 4.05 21.75
C GLN A 451 -12.13 4.44 21.60
N ALA A 452 -11.21 3.63 22.15
CA ALA A 452 -9.78 3.89 22.05
C ALA A 452 -9.30 3.75 20.58
N ALA A 453 -9.73 2.69 19.88
CA ALA A 453 -9.45 2.51 18.46
C ALA A 453 -9.95 3.70 17.61
N ARG A 454 -11.18 4.15 17.84
CA ARG A 454 -11.76 5.30 17.12
C ARG A 454 -11.00 6.60 17.39
N LYS A 455 -10.61 6.85 18.65
CA LYS A 455 -9.82 8.02 19.05
C LYS A 455 -8.45 8.01 18.40
N LEU A 456 -7.77 6.85 18.40
CA LEU A 456 -6.46 6.68 17.78
C LEU A 456 -6.55 6.84 16.26
N SER A 457 -7.56 6.24 15.62
CA SER A 457 -7.81 6.43 14.19
C SER A 457 -8.03 7.88 13.82
N ALA A 458 -8.82 8.62 14.59
CA ALA A 458 -9.02 10.05 14.38
C ALA A 458 -7.72 10.85 14.52
N ALA A 459 -6.81 10.46 15.43
CA ALA A 459 -5.50 11.10 15.58
C ALA A 459 -4.58 10.80 14.39
N MET A 460 -4.46 9.53 13.98
CA MET A 460 -3.63 9.14 12.84
C MET A 460 -4.15 9.73 11.52
N MET A 461 -5.47 9.71 11.29
CA MET A 461 -6.08 10.34 10.13
C MET A 461 -5.80 11.84 10.08
N ARG A 462 -5.94 12.56 11.21
CA ARG A 462 -5.58 13.99 11.30
C ARG A 462 -4.11 14.23 10.99
N ALA A 463 -3.22 13.36 11.47
CA ALA A 463 -1.79 13.48 11.21
C ALA A 463 -1.48 13.41 9.72
N PHE A 464 -2.00 12.41 9.04
CA PHE A 464 -1.75 12.18 7.61
C PHE A 464 -2.45 13.24 6.74
N THR A 465 -3.73 13.52 6.99
CA THR A 465 -4.44 14.58 6.24
C THR A 465 -3.89 15.96 6.51
N GLY A 466 -3.39 16.24 7.71
CA GLY A 466 -2.67 17.46 8.03
C GLY A 466 -1.41 17.63 7.19
N LEU A 467 -0.61 16.57 7.07
CA LEU A 467 0.58 16.55 6.20
C LEU A 467 0.19 16.82 4.73
N ALA A 468 -0.86 16.17 4.22
CA ALA A 468 -1.35 16.38 2.87
C ALA A 468 -1.81 17.82 2.62
N LYS A 469 -2.48 18.44 3.59
CA LYS A 469 -3.08 19.79 3.48
C LYS A 469 -2.08 20.92 3.66
N THR A 470 -1.10 20.75 4.55
CA THR A 470 -0.26 21.85 5.06
C THR A 470 1.24 21.58 5.03
N GLY A 471 1.66 20.37 4.67
CA GLY A 471 3.05 19.91 4.79
C GLY A 471 3.50 19.68 6.25
N ARG A 472 2.55 19.60 7.21
CA ARG A 472 2.82 19.30 8.62
C ARG A 472 1.79 18.31 9.15
N PRO A 473 2.17 17.35 10.02
CA PRO A 473 1.18 16.50 10.69
C PRO A 473 0.14 17.35 11.43
N GLY A 474 -1.12 16.91 11.39
CA GLY A 474 -2.24 17.62 12.04
C GLY A 474 -2.29 17.47 13.57
N LEU A 475 -1.15 17.17 14.20
CA LEU A 475 -0.95 17.02 15.64
C LEU A 475 0.12 18.04 16.08
N PRO A 476 -0.28 19.17 16.70
CA PRO A 476 0.65 20.26 17.04
C PRO A 476 1.79 19.84 17.97
N GLU A 477 1.55 18.86 18.84
CA GLU A 477 2.53 18.28 19.76
C GLU A 477 3.61 17.43 19.08
N TRP A 478 3.43 17.04 17.83
CA TRP A 478 4.38 16.20 17.10
C TRP A 478 5.58 17.01 16.61
N SER A 479 6.65 17.00 17.36
CA SER A 479 7.91 17.66 17.01
C SER A 479 8.57 17.01 15.80
N ALA A 480 9.18 17.82 14.94
CA ALA A 480 9.99 17.30 13.84
C ALA A 480 11.20 16.51 14.36
N TYR A 481 11.52 15.43 13.66
CA TYR A 481 12.68 14.60 13.96
C TYR A 481 13.99 15.36 13.73
N ARG A 482 14.85 15.35 14.71
CA ARG A 482 16.16 16.01 14.71
C ARG A 482 17.17 15.15 15.44
N LEU A 483 18.43 15.16 14.96
CA LEU A 483 19.53 14.59 15.71
C LEU A 483 20.03 15.60 16.76
N PRO A 484 20.46 15.13 17.96
CA PRO A 484 20.47 13.73 18.43
C PRO A 484 19.15 13.27 19.08
N GLY A 485 18.13 14.15 19.19
CA GLY A 485 16.94 13.91 20.01
C GLY A 485 15.99 12.82 19.47
N ARG A 486 15.88 12.64 18.15
CA ARG A 486 15.07 11.60 17.50
C ARG A 486 13.62 11.54 17.99
N ALA A 487 12.94 12.70 18.07
CA ALA A 487 11.54 12.77 18.52
C ALA A 487 10.64 11.82 17.70
N THR A 488 9.97 10.92 18.39
CA THR A 488 9.11 9.88 17.79
C THR A 488 7.73 9.96 18.41
N MET A 489 6.68 10.01 17.57
CA MET A 489 5.28 9.95 18.01
C MET A 489 4.92 8.50 18.29
N MET A 490 4.52 8.22 19.51
CA MET A 490 4.03 6.91 19.94
C MET A 490 2.51 6.88 19.75
N PHE A 491 2.03 6.06 18.81
CA PHE A 491 0.62 5.80 18.59
C PHE A 491 0.19 4.56 19.36
N ASP A 492 -0.42 4.78 20.49
CA ASP A 492 -0.95 3.81 21.43
C ASP A 492 -2.27 4.35 22.00
N ASP A 493 -2.87 3.73 22.99
CA ASP A 493 -4.05 4.25 23.70
C ASP A 493 -3.82 5.68 24.23
N THR A 494 -2.57 6.03 24.53
CA THR A 494 -2.12 7.39 24.86
C THR A 494 -1.13 7.88 23.81
N VAL A 495 -1.56 8.79 22.93
CA VAL A 495 -0.71 9.43 21.93
C VAL A 495 0.26 10.41 22.61
N ARG A 496 1.56 10.23 22.41
CA ARG A 496 2.62 11.04 23.05
C ARG A 496 3.89 11.07 22.20
N VAL A 497 4.76 12.05 22.43
CA VAL A 497 6.09 12.13 21.83
C VAL A 497 7.13 11.62 22.84
N GLU A 498 8.01 10.77 22.38
CA GLU A 498 9.18 10.31 23.12
C GLU A 498 10.46 10.60 22.30
N ASN A 499 11.58 10.82 23.00
CA ASN A 499 12.87 11.04 22.35
C ASN A 499 13.65 9.73 22.35
N ASP A 500 13.97 9.23 21.13
CA ASP A 500 14.78 8.02 20.91
C ASP A 500 14.26 6.80 21.73
N PRO A 501 12.97 6.43 21.62
CA PRO A 501 12.31 5.48 22.54
C PRO A 501 12.92 4.08 22.52
N ARG A 502 13.69 3.76 21.48
CA ARG A 502 14.35 2.45 21.31
C ARG A 502 15.86 2.61 21.21
N ARG A 503 16.43 3.50 22.03
CA ARG A 503 17.84 3.90 21.94
C ARG A 503 18.81 2.74 22.01
N TRP A 504 18.68 1.86 23.01
CA TRP A 504 19.63 0.76 23.18
C TRP A 504 19.53 -0.26 22.03
N GLN A 505 18.32 -0.54 21.51
CA GLN A 505 18.16 -1.40 20.33
C GLN A 505 18.82 -0.76 19.10
N ARG A 506 18.57 0.53 18.87
CA ARG A 506 19.19 1.27 17.77
C ARG A 506 20.72 1.22 17.84
N GLU A 507 21.29 1.43 19.02
CA GLU A 507 22.73 1.37 19.24
C GLU A 507 23.27 -0.05 19.04
N LEU A 508 22.56 -1.08 19.51
CA LEU A 508 22.89 -2.49 19.29
C LEU A 508 22.97 -2.82 17.80
N TRP A 509 21.90 -2.57 17.07
CA TRP A 509 21.80 -2.96 15.66
C TRP A 509 22.65 -2.08 14.73
N ALA A 510 23.09 -0.91 15.16
CA ALA A 510 24.03 -0.06 14.45
C ALA A 510 25.50 -0.54 14.56
N THR A 511 25.81 -1.58 15.33
CA THR A 511 27.16 -2.15 15.44
C THR A 511 27.61 -2.92 14.20
N ALA A 512 26.68 -3.30 13.33
CA ALA A 512 26.96 -3.93 12.04
C ALA A 512 26.19 -3.24 10.89
N PRO A 513 26.68 -3.34 9.64
CA PRO A 513 26.04 -2.73 8.49
C PRO A 513 24.63 -3.27 8.27
N TYR A 514 23.69 -2.37 7.98
CA TYR A 514 22.34 -2.76 7.54
C TYR A 514 22.36 -3.38 6.15
N VAL A 515 21.65 -4.47 5.96
CA VAL A 515 21.45 -5.11 4.66
C VAL A 515 19.98 -4.93 4.26
N GLN A 516 19.76 -4.20 3.17
CA GLN A 516 18.41 -4.00 2.64
C GLN A 516 17.89 -5.33 2.06
N PRO A 517 16.74 -5.85 2.53
CA PRO A 517 16.14 -7.04 1.92
C PRO A 517 15.87 -6.85 0.42
N GLY A 518 16.30 -7.82 -0.40
CA GLY A 518 16.07 -7.79 -1.85
C GLY A 518 17.11 -7.04 -2.69
N THR A 519 18.22 -6.61 -2.10
CA THR A 519 19.31 -5.94 -2.84
C THR A 519 20.45 -6.87 -3.24
#